data_1012805f88ee48edd7d1920cd0bc4ab6
#
_entry.id   1012805f88ee48edd7d1920cd0bc4ab6
#
_cell.length_a   1.000
_cell.length_b   1.000
_cell.length_c   1.000
_cell.angle_alpha   90.00
_cell.angle_beta   90.00
_cell.angle_gamma   90.00
#
_symmetry.space_group_name_H-M   'P 1'
#
loop_
_entity.id
_entity.type
_entity.pdbx_description
1 polymer ?
#
loop_
_entity_poly.entity_id
_entity_poly.type
_entity_poly.pdbx_seq_one_letter_code
_entity_poly.pdbx_strand_id
1 'polypeptide(L)'
;MDEMKVKIEDLLSETYADKRRELITDKAIIPTHGEPYSPGTVYLCTSDKEGNMVSYIQSNYTEFGSGLVVPNTGIAIHNRGNNFSLDKNHVNVVKPFKKPYHTIIPGFIYKSNESVGAFGVMGAFMQPQGHLQVITNLIDFNL
;
A
#
# COMPACT_ATOMS: atom_id res chain seq x y z
N MET A 1 3.10 -2.42 16.81
CA MET A 1 1.64 -2.22 16.89
C MET A 1 1.23 -1.21 17.98
N ASP A 2 2.14 -0.76 18.81
CA ASP A 2 1.84 0.09 19.98
C ASP A 2 1.40 1.52 19.66
N GLU A 3 1.36 1.89 18.39
CA GLU A 3 0.93 3.24 17.95
C GLU A 3 -0.48 3.27 17.33
N MET A 4 -1.14 2.13 17.19
CA MET A 4 -2.53 2.09 16.71
C MET A 4 -3.47 2.56 17.83
N LYS A 5 -4.21 3.62 17.55
CA LYS A 5 -5.25 4.14 18.46
C LYS A 5 -6.58 3.37 18.37
N VAL A 6 -6.67 2.44 17.42
CA VAL A 6 -7.87 1.65 17.14
C VAL A 6 -7.51 0.17 17.24
N LYS A 7 -8.36 -0.62 17.86
CA LYS A 7 -8.18 -2.06 17.94
C LYS A 7 -8.45 -2.73 16.59
N ILE A 8 -7.68 -3.75 16.27
CA ILE A 8 -7.85 -4.49 15.00
C ILE A 8 -9.25 -5.14 14.95
N GLU A 9 -9.73 -5.64 16.07
CA GLU A 9 -11.06 -6.25 16.20
C GLU A 9 -12.17 -5.26 15.82
N ASP A 10 -12.03 -3.97 16.20
CA ASP A 10 -13.00 -2.93 15.84
C ASP A 10 -12.98 -2.65 14.33
N LEU A 11 -11.79 -2.65 13.70
CA LEU A 11 -11.65 -2.46 12.25
C LEU A 11 -12.24 -3.61 11.44
N LEU A 12 -12.17 -4.84 11.98
CA LEU A 12 -12.70 -6.05 11.34
C LEU A 12 -14.15 -6.36 11.74
N SER A 13 -14.80 -5.50 12.53
CA SER A 13 -16.17 -5.71 12.96
C SER A 13 -17.18 -5.47 11.83
N GLU A 14 -18.25 -6.26 11.81
CA GLU A 14 -19.41 -6.06 10.92
C GLU A 14 -19.97 -4.63 11.04
N THR A 15 -20.10 -4.13 12.27
CA THR A 15 -20.60 -2.77 12.53
C THR A 15 -19.74 -1.70 11.85
N TYR A 16 -18.41 -1.88 11.84
CA TYR A 16 -17.53 -0.96 11.14
C TYR A 16 -17.64 -1.12 9.62
N ALA A 17 -17.71 -2.35 9.15
CA ALA A 17 -17.90 -2.64 7.73
C ALA A 17 -19.19 -2.02 7.19
N ASP A 18 -20.30 -2.13 7.91
CA ASP A 18 -21.57 -1.51 7.52
C ASP A 18 -21.48 0.02 7.41
N LYS A 19 -20.89 0.67 8.41
CA LYS A 19 -20.62 2.12 8.35
C LYS A 19 -19.76 2.52 7.15
N ARG A 20 -18.83 1.67 6.72
CA ARG A 20 -18.02 1.94 5.53
C ARG A 20 -18.80 1.71 4.24
N ARG A 21 -19.68 0.70 4.20
CA ARG A 21 -20.58 0.44 3.06
C ARG A 21 -21.52 1.60 2.78
N GLU A 22 -22.01 2.29 3.82
CA GLU A 22 -22.85 3.49 3.68
C GLU A 22 -22.17 4.63 2.91
N LEU A 23 -20.84 4.65 2.85
CA LEU A 23 -20.08 5.63 2.08
C LEU A 23 -19.97 5.29 0.60
N ILE A 24 -20.33 4.06 0.22
CA ILE A 24 -20.29 3.59 -1.18
C ILE A 24 -21.57 4.07 -1.86
N THR A 25 -21.43 4.85 -2.91
CA THR A 25 -22.53 5.36 -3.71
C THR A 25 -22.36 4.95 -5.17
N ASP A 26 -23.35 5.22 -5.99
CA ASP A 26 -23.33 5.02 -7.45
C ASP A 26 -22.42 6.04 -8.19
N LYS A 27 -21.83 6.97 -7.45
CA LYS A 27 -20.90 7.97 -7.98
C LYS A 27 -19.50 7.70 -7.51
N ALA A 28 -18.53 7.87 -8.39
CA ALA A 28 -17.13 7.85 -8.02
C ALA A 28 -16.83 8.99 -7.05
N ILE A 29 -16.25 8.65 -5.90
CA ILE A 29 -15.79 9.63 -4.92
C ILE A 29 -14.33 9.95 -5.26
N ILE A 30 -14.02 11.21 -5.47
CA ILE A 30 -12.62 11.65 -5.53
C ILE A 30 -12.07 11.57 -4.10
N PRO A 31 -11.09 10.69 -3.84
CA PRO A 31 -10.45 10.68 -2.52
C PRO A 31 -9.85 12.05 -2.25
N THR A 32 -10.16 12.61 -1.10
CA THR A 32 -9.71 13.96 -0.70
C THR A 32 -8.21 14.07 -0.43
N HIS A 33 -7.47 12.99 -0.61
CA HIS A 33 -6.03 12.96 -0.41
C HIS A 33 -5.34 12.33 -1.61
N GLY A 34 -4.61 13.14 -2.33
CA GLY A 34 -3.69 12.75 -3.36
C GLY A 34 -3.84 13.59 -4.63
N GLU A 35 -2.98 14.56 -4.79
CA GLU A 35 -2.65 15.00 -6.14
C GLU A 35 -2.09 13.80 -6.90
N PRO A 36 -2.42 13.62 -8.20
CA PRO A 36 -1.88 12.54 -9.00
C PRO A 36 -0.41 12.82 -9.32
N TYR A 37 0.47 12.68 -8.33
CA TYR A 37 1.90 12.59 -8.60
C TYR A 37 2.14 11.27 -9.33
N SER A 38 2.89 11.34 -10.42
CA SER A 38 3.33 10.17 -11.17
C SER A 38 4.12 9.25 -10.23
N PRO A 39 3.63 8.06 -9.87
CA PRO A 39 4.32 7.21 -8.91
C PRO A 39 5.56 6.60 -9.56
N GLY A 40 6.74 6.87 -9.01
CA GLY A 40 7.98 6.22 -9.38
C GLY A 40 8.12 4.79 -8.80
N THR A 41 7.03 4.02 -8.79
CA THR A 41 6.99 2.67 -8.23
C THR A 41 7.05 1.62 -9.32
N VAL A 42 7.85 0.58 -9.11
CA VAL A 42 7.92 -0.60 -9.98
C VAL A 42 7.55 -1.85 -9.17
N TYR A 43 6.62 -2.62 -9.70
CA TYR A 43 6.28 -3.95 -9.21
C TYR A 43 6.72 -5.01 -10.21
N LEU A 44 7.27 -6.11 -9.72
CA LEU A 44 7.53 -7.32 -10.49
C LEU A 44 7.21 -8.57 -9.66
N CYS A 45 6.84 -9.64 -10.35
CA CYS A 45 6.77 -10.96 -9.76
C CYS A 45 7.41 -11.98 -10.70
N THR A 46 7.89 -13.06 -10.12
CA THR A 46 8.45 -14.19 -10.86
C THR A 46 8.22 -15.48 -10.09
N SER A 47 8.22 -16.60 -10.81
CA SER A 47 8.12 -17.94 -10.23
C SER A 47 9.01 -18.90 -11.00
N ASP A 48 9.44 -19.97 -10.35
CA ASP A 48 10.14 -21.07 -10.96
C ASP A 48 9.27 -22.35 -11.02
N LYS A 49 9.80 -23.39 -11.64
CA LYS A 49 9.11 -24.70 -11.78
C LYS A 49 8.97 -25.47 -10.47
N GLU A 50 9.75 -25.13 -9.45
CA GLU A 50 9.69 -25.70 -8.12
C GLU A 50 8.58 -25.03 -7.26
N GLY A 51 7.93 -23.96 -7.77
CA GLY A 51 6.89 -23.22 -7.06
C GLY A 51 7.41 -22.12 -6.15
N ASN A 52 8.72 -21.81 -6.18
CA ASN A 52 9.22 -20.62 -5.50
C ASN A 52 8.73 -19.37 -6.22
N MET A 53 8.30 -18.37 -5.45
CA MET A 53 7.75 -17.13 -5.99
C MET A 53 8.36 -15.91 -5.32
N VAL A 54 8.52 -14.86 -6.10
CA VAL A 54 8.94 -13.55 -5.62
C VAL A 54 7.85 -12.53 -5.93
N SER A 55 7.45 -11.77 -4.93
CA SER A 55 6.62 -10.58 -5.08
C SER A 55 7.45 -9.38 -4.64
N TYR A 56 7.85 -8.56 -5.59
CA TYR A 56 8.84 -7.49 -5.36
C TYR A 56 8.30 -6.15 -5.80
N ILE A 57 8.47 -5.16 -4.94
CA ILE A 57 8.11 -3.78 -5.23
C ILE A 57 9.19 -2.84 -4.71
N GLN A 58 9.54 -1.84 -5.51
CA GLN A 58 10.47 -0.78 -5.12
C GLN A 58 9.94 0.58 -5.52
N SER A 59 10.33 1.61 -4.76
CA SER A 59 9.87 2.96 -5.02
C SER A 59 10.72 3.97 -4.26
N ASN A 60 11.05 5.07 -4.90
CA ASN A 60 11.57 6.27 -4.25
C ASN A 60 10.45 7.18 -3.72
N TYR A 61 9.18 6.75 -3.83
CA TYR A 61 7.92 7.41 -3.55
C TYR A 61 7.51 8.34 -4.69
N THR A 62 8.02 9.55 -4.78
CA THR A 62 7.74 10.44 -5.92
C THR A 62 8.97 10.52 -6.82
N GLU A 63 8.79 10.24 -8.10
CA GLU A 63 9.82 10.35 -9.16
C GLU A 63 11.21 9.88 -8.71
N PHE A 64 12.17 10.80 -8.64
CA PHE A 64 13.55 10.55 -8.20
C PHE A 64 13.72 10.57 -6.67
N GLY A 65 12.63 10.54 -5.90
CA GLY A 65 12.66 10.60 -4.45
C GLY A 65 13.08 11.98 -3.94
N SER A 66 14.07 12.00 -3.04
CA SER A 66 14.61 13.23 -2.48
C SER A 66 15.54 13.99 -3.45
N GLY A 67 15.90 13.39 -4.57
CA GLY A 67 16.94 13.91 -5.47
C GLY A 67 18.37 13.75 -4.94
N LEU A 68 18.53 13.12 -3.78
CA LEU A 68 19.84 12.88 -3.16
C LEU A 68 20.31 11.46 -3.44
N VAL A 69 21.58 11.32 -3.76
CA VAL A 69 22.26 10.03 -3.91
C VAL A 69 23.36 9.95 -2.87
N VAL A 70 23.46 8.83 -2.17
CA VAL A 70 24.53 8.61 -1.20
C VAL A 70 25.85 8.51 -1.94
N PRO A 71 26.86 9.35 -1.62
CA PRO A 71 28.13 9.37 -2.33
C PRO A 71 28.79 7.99 -2.39
N ASN A 72 29.31 7.63 -3.57
CA ASN A 72 30.05 6.39 -3.85
C ASN A 72 29.22 5.09 -3.71
N THR A 73 27.89 5.17 -3.63
CA THR A 73 27.04 3.95 -3.47
C THR A 73 26.03 3.77 -4.60
N GLY A 74 25.67 4.85 -5.30
CA GLY A 74 24.57 4.82 -6.28
C GLY A 74 23.18 4.69 -5.64
N ILE A 75 23.05 4.72 -4.30
CA ILE A 75 21.77 4.60 -3.58
C ILE A 75 21.05 5.93 -3.61
N ALA A 76 19.92 5.99 -4.31
CA ALA A 76 19.00 7.13 -4.28
C ALA A 76 18.14 7.08 -3.00
N ILE A 77 18.06 8.22 -2.31
CA ILE A 77 17.27 8.32 -1.07
C ILE A 77 15.83 8.67 -1.44
N HIS A 78 14.89 7.83 -1.00
CA HIS A 78 13.46 8.08 -1.18
C HIS A 78 12.98 9.29 -0.38
N ASN A 79 11.88 9.90 -0.80
CA ASN A 79 11.25 11.03 -0.10
C ASN A 79 9.96 10.64 0.65
N ARG A 80 9.83 9.39 1.09
CA ARG A 80 8.63 8.84 1.74
C ARG A 80 8.29 9.51 3.07
N GLY A 81 9.24 10.21 3.69
CA GLY A 81 9.01 11.06 4.84
C GLY A 81 7.96 12.16 4.62
N ASN A 82 7.68 12.51 3.36
CA ASN A 82 6.59 13.42 2.99
C ASN A 82 5.21 12.91 3.41
N ASN A 83 5.08 11.62 3.72
CA ASN A 83 3.84 11.04 4.23
C ASN A 83 3.56 11.34 5.71
N PHE A 84 4.50 11.90 6.45
CA PHE A 84 4.24 12.35 7.82
C PHE A 84 3.43 13.64 7.84
N SER A 85 2.58 13.78 8.86
CA SER A 85 1.92 15.04 9.17
C SER A 85 2.79 15.89 10.09
N LEU A 86 2.74 17.20 9.90
CA LEU A 86 3.31 18.19 10.82
C LEU A 86 2.32 18.61 11.91
N ASP A 87 1.03 18.26 11.76
CA ASP A 87 0.03 18.49 12.80
C ASP A 87 0.31 17.58 14.00
N LYS A 88 0.56 18.18 15.16
CA LYS A 88 0.87 17.50 16.40
C LYS A 88 -0.23 16.53 16.89
N ASN A 89 -1.47 16.77 16.49
CA ASN A 89 -2.62 15.95 16.86
C ASN A 89 -2.92 14.82 15.87
N HIS A 90 -2.26 14.83 14.72
CA HIS A 90 -2.49 13.82 13.69
C HIS A 90 -1.88 12.47 14.09
N VAL A 91 -2.59 11.37 13.79
CA VAL A 91 -2.11 10.01 14.08
C VAL A 91 -0.76 9.70 13.42
N ASN A 92 -0.50 10.27 12.26
CA ASN A 92 0.74 10.09 11.51
C ASN A 92 1.70 11.29 11.66
N VAL A 93 1.69 11.96 12.81
CA VAL A 93 2.63 13.05 13.08
C VAL A 93 4.07 12.53 13.10
N VAL A 94 5.01 13.32 12.59
CA VAL A 94 6.43 12.99 12.63
C VAL A 94 6.94 12.89 14.08
N LYS A 95 7.59 11.78 14.40
CA LYS A 95 8.21 11.51 15.70
C LYS A 95 9.48 10.68 15.53
N PRO A 96 10.44 10.75 16.47
CA PRO A 96 11.57 9.83 16.48
C PRO A 96 11.12 8.36 16.45
N PHE A 97 11.84 7.51 15.72
CA PHE A 97 11.62 6.06 15.59
C PHE A 97 10.27 5.64 14.99
N LYS A 98 9.46 6.58 14.51
CA LYS A 98 8.18 6.31 13.87
C LYS A 98 8.34 6.00 12.39
N LYS A 99 7.64 4.96 11.91
CA LYS A 99 7.54 4.66 10.48
C LYS A 99 6.50 5.55 9.83
N PRO A 100 6.76 6.10 8.63
CA PRO A 100 5.74 6.82 7.87
C PRO A 100 4.64 5.87 7.41
N TYR A 101 3.49 6.41 7.03
CA TYR A 101 2.50 5.66 6.27
C TYR A 101 3.15 5.10 5.00
N HIS A 102 3.04 3.79 4.82
CA HIS A 102 3.69 3.09 3.72
C HIS A 102 2.70 2.70 2.63
N THR A 103 3.06 2.93 1.37
CA THR A 103 2.17 2.72 0.22
C THR A 103 2.59 1.57 -0.69
N ILE A 104 3.72 0.89 -0.43
CA ILE A 104 4.16 -0.26 -1.22
C ILE A 104 3.87 -1.55 -0.46
N ILE A 105 3.10 -2.44 -1.07
CA ILE A 105 2.51 -3.61 -0.42
C ILE A 105 2.50 -4.82 -1.37
N PRO A 106 3.67 -5.45 -1.65
CA PRO A 106 3.69 -6.67 -2.46
C PRO A 106 2.91 -7.77 -1.73
N GLY A 107 2.11 -8.54 -2.45
CA GLY A 107 1.22 -9.55 -1.89
C GLY A 107 1.41 -10.94 -2.47
N PHE A 108 0.86 -11.93 -1.76
CA PHE A 108 0.69 -13.31 -2.22
C PHE A 108 -0.73 -13.78 -1.99
N ILE A 109 -1.21 -14.61 -2.90
CA ILE A 109 -2.46 -15.33 -2.77
C ILE A 109 -2.14 -16.75 -2.31
N TYR A 110 -2.83 -17.19 -1.25
CA TYR A 110 -2.72 -18.54 -0.71
C TYR A 110 -4.07 -19.25 -0.78
N LYS A 111 -4.03 -20.55 -1.08
CA LYS A 111 -5.17 -21.45 -0.97
C LYS A 111 -4.72 -22.69 -0.21
N SER A 112 -5.37 -23.00 0.92
CA SER A 112 -5.02 -24.17 1.74
C SER A 112 -3.52 -24.26 2.11
N ASN A 113 -2.90 -23.13 2.48
CA ASN A 113 -1.48 -22.97 2.79
C ASN A 113 -0.50 -23.12 1.60
N GLU A 114 -0.99 -23.29 0.39
CA GLU A 114 -0.16 -23.27 -0.81
C GLU A 114 -0.19 -21.89 -1.46
N SER A 115 0.97 -21.39 -1.88
CA SER A 115 1.05 -20.14 -2.63
C SER A 115 0.51 -20.36 -4.04
N VAL A 116 -0.52 -19.59 -4.39
CA VAL A 116 -1.18 -19.66 -5.71
C VAL A 116 -0.60 -18.64 -6.66
N GLY A 117 -0.20 -17.49 -6.16
CA GLY A 117 0.36 -16.43 -6.99
C GLY A 117 0.87 -15.24 -6.20
N ALA A 118 1.81 -14.54 -6.80
CA ALA A 118 2.28 -13.24 -6.35
C ALA A 118 1.53 -12.15 -7.10
N PHE A 119 1.16 -11.08 -6.42
CA PHE A 119 0.47 -9.95 -7.03
C PHE A 119 0.83 -8.62 -6.40
N GLY A 120 0.61 -7.55 -7.13
CA GLY A 120 0.82 -6.20 -6.64
C GLY A 120 0.37 -5.17 -7.66
N VAL A 121 0.05 -3.99 -7.17
CA VAL A 121 -0.31 -2.84 -8.00
C VAL A 121 0.57 -1.64 -7.65
N MET A 122 0.66 -0.70 -8.56
CA MET A 122 1.32 0.59 -8.36
C MET A 122 0.26 1.69 -8.31
N GLY A 123 0.52 2.77 -7.58
CA GLY A 123 -0.45 3.88 -7.53
C GLY A 123 -0.52 4.59 -6.17
N ALA A 124 0.58 4.63 -5.41
CA ALA A 124 0.66 5.34 -4.13
C ALA A 124 -0.51 4.94 -3.19
N PHE A 125 -1.33 5.88 -2.77
CA PHE A 125 -2.45 5.64 -1.86
C PHE A 125 -3.57 4.76 -2.44
N MET A 126 -3.62 4.59 -3.75
CA MET A 126 -4.59 3.72 -4.42
C MET A 126 -4.24 2.22 -4.26
N GLN A 127 -3.01 1.87 -3.88
CA GLN A 127 -2.58 0.46 -3.85
C GLN A 127 -3.47 -0.45 -2.98
N PRO A 128 -3.89 -0.10 -1.76
CA PRO A 128 -4.81 -0.95 -0.99
C PRO A 128 -6.14 -1.22 -1.71
N GLN A 129 -6.73 -0.18 -2.30
CA GLN A 129 -7.96 -0.31 -3.08
C GLN A 129 -7.74 -1.13 -4.35
N GLY A 130 -6.64 -0.90 -5.05
CA GLY A 130 -6.28 -1.66 -6.25
C GLY A 130 -6.07 -3.15 -5.95
N HIS A 131 -5.42 -3.48 -4.85
CA HIS A 131 -5.30 -4.87 -4.38
C HIS A 131 -6.67 -5.50 -4.15
N LEU A 132 -7.54 -4.83 -3.39
CA LEU A 132 -8.90 -5.32 -3.15
C LEU A 132 -9.64 -5.58 -4.46
N GLN A 133 -9.57 -4.64 -5.39
CA GLN A 133 -10.24 -4.72 -6.68
C GLN A 133 -9.74 -5.89 -7.53
N VAL A 134 -8.42 -6.09 -7.60
CA VAL A 134 -7.82 -7.24 -8.31
C VAL A 134 -8.28 -8.56 -7.70
N ILE A 135 -8.22 -8.70 -6.37
CA ILE A 135 -8.60 -9.93 -5.69
C ILE A 135 -10.09 -10.22 -5.83
N THR A 136 -10.94 -9.22 -5.66
CA THR A 136 -12.40 -9.36 -5.86
C THR A 136 -12.72 -9.79 -7.29
N ASN A 137 -12.11 -9.16 -8.29
CA ASN A 137 -12.33 -9.53 -9.68
C ASN A 137 -11.89 -10.98 -9.95
N LEU A 138 -10.74 -11.38 -9.43
CA LEU A 138 -10.21 -12.71 -9.63
C LEU A 138 -11.06 -13.80 -8.94
N ILE A 139 -11.48 -13.56 -7.69
CA ILE A 139 -12.13 -14.58 -6.85
C ILE A 139 -13.65 -14.60 -7.06
N ASP A 140 -14.27 -13.44 -7.06
CA ASP A 140 -15.74 -13.34 -7.05
C ASP A 140 -16.32 -13.30 -8.48
N PHE A 141 -15.58 -12.74 -9.44
CA PHE A 141 -16.04 -12.57 -10.80
C PHE A 141 -15.32 -13.44 -11.84
N ASN A 142 -14.28 -14.18 -11.45
CA ASN A 142 -13.46 -15.05 -12.33
C ASN A 142 -12.90 -14.30 -13.56
N LEU A 143 -12.48 -13.06 -13.39
CA LEU A 143 -11.91 -12.22 -14.44
C LEU A 143 -10.38 -12.30 -14.49
#